data_99745e594b95c39424be6a0250267a00
#
_entry.id   99745e594b95c39424be6a0250267a00
#
_cell.length_a   1.000
_cell.length_b   1.000
_cell.length_c   1.000
_cell.angle_alpha   90.00
_cell.angle_beta   90.00
_cell.angle_gamma   90.00
#
_symmetry.space_group_name_H-M   'P 1'
#
loop_
_entity.id
_entity.type
_entity.pdbx_description
1 polymer ?
#
loop_
_entity_poly.entity_id
_entity_poly.type
_entity_poly.pdbx_seq_one_letter_code
_entity_poly.pdbx_strand_id
1 'polypeptide(L)'
;GAEKIDDHTVALTTSEPDALLPYNITNLFIVSPTAWQKQYDAVPASVRDSAARSKQAWTAFAAHAVGSGPFKLEKLVPRQQLILDKNPDYWNKDRIPRVDKVVLIPLPEANARSAALLSKQVDWIEAPAPDAIDQIKSQGFHLYANTQPHLWPWQFSFEKGSPWQDIRVRKAANLCLNRAELKSYLGGYMTEATGVYEADSPWHGKPTFQIKYDPDTARQLMTEAGYSASKPLHVTVATSAS
;
A
#
# COMPACT_ATOMS: atom_id res chain seq x y z
N GLY A 1 -2.28 -27.17 -0.63
CA GLY A 1 -3.00 -27.53 -1.86
C GLY A 1 -4.38 -26.89 -1.92
N ALA A 2 -5.00 -26.91 -3.10
CA ALA A 2 -6.38 -26.52 -3.30
C ALA A 2 -7.12 -27.64 -4.02
N GLU A 3 -8.33 -27.94 -3.57
CA GLU A 3 -9.17 -29.01 -4.12
C GLU A 3 -10.62 -28.53 -4.26
N LYS A 4 -11.24 -28.79 -5.41
CA LYS A 4 -12.67 -28.57 -5.61
C LYS A 4 -13.46 -29.73 -4.98
N ILE A 5 -14.28 -29.44 -3.98
CA ILE A 5 -15.14 -30.42 -3.34
C ILE A 5 -16.47 -30.54 -4.11
N ASP A 6 -17.09 -29.40 -4.42
CA ASP A 6 -18.31 -29.30 -5.21
C ASP A 6 -18.38 -27.98 -5.97
N ASP A 7 -19.52 -27.63 -6.55
CA ASP A 7 -19.67 -26.40 -7.36
C ASP A 7 -19.60 -25.10 -6.54
N HIS A 8 -19.67 -25.20 -5.21
CA HIS A 8 -19.70 -24.04 -4.31
C HIS A 8 -18.62 -24.11 -3.22
N THR A 9 -17.84 -25.21 -3.19
CA THR A 9 -16.89 -25.48 -2.11
C THR A 9 -15.51 -25.80 -2.64
N VAL A 10 -14.51 -25.08 -2.12
CA VAL A 10 -13.08 -25.35 -2.35
C VAL A 10 -12.41 -25.58 -0.99
N ALA A 11 -11.66 -26.67 -0.88
CA ALA A 11 -10.81 -26.92 0.28
C ALA A 11 -9.39 -26.38 0.04
N LEU A 12 -8.87 -25.66 1.02
CA LEU A 12 -7.48 -25.24 1.06
C LEU A 12 -6.76 -26.01 2.17
N THR A 13 -5.71 -26.72 1.81
CA THR A 13 -4.91 -27.53 2.74
C THR A 13 -3.49 -27.00 2.80
N THR A 14 -3.01 -26.65 3.99
CA THR A 14 -1.64 -26.28 4.28
C THR A 14 -0.83 -27.50 4.72
N SER A 15 0.50 -27.46 4.56
CA SER A 15 1.41 -28.53 5.01
C SER A 15 1.49 -28.61 6.54
N GLU A 16 1.29 -27.47 7.21
CA GLU A 16 1.30 -27.32 8.65
C GLU A 16 0.16 -26.40 9.09
N PRO A 17 -0.28 -26.45 10.38
CA PRO A 17 -1.27 -25.51 10.89
C PRO A 17 -0.86 -24.06 10.66
N ASP A 18 -1.67 -23.29 9.95
CA ASP A 18 -1.44 -21.86 9.66
C ASP A 18 -2.58 -21.03 10.25
N ALA A 19 -2.33 -20.41 11.39
CA ALA A 19 -3.30 -19.55 12.06
C ALA A 19 -3.55 -18.24 11.29
N LEU A 20 -2.67 -17.86 10.37
CA LEU A 20 -2.78 -16.65 9.55
C LEU A 20 -3.46 -16.91 8.20
N LEU A 21 -3.75 -18.16 7.86
CA LEU A 21 -4.38 -18.50 6.59
C LEU A 21 -5.63 -17.66 6.28
N PRO A 22 -6.59 -17.44 7.22
CA PRO A 22 -7.77 -16.62 6.95
C PRO A 22 -7.45 -15.18 6.54
N TYR A 23 -6.36 -14.61 7.06
CA TYR A 23 -5.89 -13.28 6.67
C TYR A 23 -5.17 -13.30 5.32
N ASN A 24 -4.34 -14.31 5.07
CA ASN A 24 -3.56 -14.42 3.84
C ASN A 24 -4.45 -14.64 2.61
N ILE A 25 -5.55 -15.39 2.74
CA ILE A 25 -6.49 -15.62 1.64
C ILE A 25 -7.36 -14.40 1.30
N THR A 26 -7.38 -13.35 2.11
CA THR A 26 -8.12 -12.10 1.77
C THR A 26 -7.60 -11.45 0.48
N ASN A 27 -6.35 -11.73 0.10
CA ASN A 27 -5.74 -11.26 -1.15
C ASN A 27 -5.97 -12.22 -2.33
N LEU A 28 -6.67 -13.34 -2.12
CA LEU A 28 -7.02 -14.28 -3.15
C LEU A 28 -8.37 -13.90 -3.77
N PHE A 29 -8.32 -13.20 -4.89
CA PHE A 29 -9.52 -12.80 -5.63
C PHE A 29 -10.04 -13.95 -6.48
N ILE A 30 -11.32 -14.26 -6.37
CA ILE A 30 -11.99 -15.24 -7.20
C ILE A 30 -12.45 -14.56 -8.48
N VAL A 31 -11.89 -14.99 -9.60
CA VAL A 31 -12.24 -14.46 -10.92
C VAL A 31 -13.33 -15.30 -11.59
N SER A 32 -14.11 -14.70 -12.49
CA SER A 32 -15.05 -15.41 -13.33
C SER A 32 -14.30 -16.31 -14.32
N PRO A 33 -14.40 -17.64 -14.21
CA PRO A 33 -13.71 -18.54 -15.13
C PRO A 33 -14.20 -18.36 -16.59
N THR A 34 -15.48 -18.12 -16.80
CA THR A 34 -16.07 -17.87 -18.11
C THR A 34 -15.53 -16.59 -18.74
N ALA A 35 -15.42 -15.52 -17.95
CA ALA A 35 -14.89 -14.24 -18.45
C ALA A 35 -13.40 -14.35 -18.76
N TRP A 36 -12.62 -15.08 -17.94
CA TRP A 36 -11.21 -15.32 -18.21
C TRP A 36 -11.02 -16.21 -19.44
N GLN A 37 -11.78 -17.31 -19.56
CA GLN A 37 -11.72 -18.22 -20.70
C GLN A 37 -11.98 -17.51 -22.03
N LYS A 38 -12.97 -16.61 -22.05
CA LYS A 38 -13.24 -15.77 -23.22
C LYS A 38 -12.00 -14.98 -23.68
N GLN A 39 -11.24 -14.41 -22.75
CA GLN A 39 -10.01 -13.70 -23.10
C GLN A 39 -8.90 -14.66 -23.55
N TYR A 40 -8.82 -15.85 -22.94
CA TYR A 40 -7.86 -16.87 -23.34
C TYR A 40 -8.11 -17.38 -24.75
N ASP A 41 -9.36 -17.63 -25.11
CA ASP A 41 -9.75 -18.11 -26.44
C ASP A 41 -9.57 -17.03 -27.51
N ALA A 42 -9.65 -15.75 -27.13
CA ALA A 42 -9.41 -14.62 -28.03
C ALA A 42 -7.92 -14.38 -28.36
N VAL A 43 -7.00 -15.01 -27.63
CA VAL A 43 -5.56 -14.89 -27.94
C VAL A 43 -5.27 -15.55 -29.27
N PRO A 44 -4.55 -14.89 -30.21
CA PRO A 44 -4.26 -15.44 -31.53
C PRO A 44 -3.65 -16.84 -31.50
N ALA A 45 -4.08 -17.72 -32.42
CA ALA A 45 -3.57 -19.09 -32.50
C ALA A 45 -2.08 -19.18 -32.85
N SER A 46 -1.50 -18.10 -33.38
CA SER A 46 -0.05 -17.97 -33.61
C SER A 46 0.77 -17.99 -32.31
N VAL A 47 0.17 -17.63 -31.14
CA VAL A 47 0.80 -17.73 -29.82
C VAL A 47 0.65 -19.17 -29.32
N ARG A 48 1.66 -20.01 -29.66
CA ARG A 48 1.63 -21.45 -29.34
C ARG A 48 2.09 -21.78 -27.92
N ASP A 49 2.95 -20.95 -27.36
CA ASP A 49 3.42 -21.11 -25.97
C ASP A 49 2.30 -20.83 -24.97
N SER A 50 2.02 -21.79 -24.11
CA SER A 50 0.88 -21.73 -23.16
C SER A 50 1.07 -20.65 -22.10
N ALA A 51 2.29 -20.40 -21.65
CA ALA A 51 2.57 -19.37 -20.66
C ALA A 51 2.41 -17.96 -21.26
N ALA A 52 2.93 -17.77 -22.49
CA ALA A 52 2.74 -16.52 -23.22
C ALA A 52 1.25 -16.27 -23.53
N ARG A 53 0.51 -17.32 -23.91
CA ARG A 53 -0.94 -17.27 -24.14
C ARG A 53 -1.68 -16.86 -22.86
N SER A 54 -1.41 -17.50 -21.72
CA SER A 54 -2.00 -17.16 -20.43
C SER A 54 -1.68 -15.72 -20.03
N LYS A 55 -0.44 -15.27 -20.21
CA LYS A 55 -0.03 -13.89 -19.90
C LYS A 55 -0.82 -12.86 -20.70
N GLN A 56 -1.01 -13.11 -22.00
CA GLN A 56 -1.82 -12.22 -22.84
C GLN A 56 -3.28 -12.22 -22.43
N ALA A 57 -3.85 -13.38 -22.11
CA ALA A 57 -5.21 -13.52 -21.61
C ALA A 57 -5.42 -12.74 -20.30
N TRP A 58 -4.49 -12.83 -19.34
CA TRP A 58 -4.55 -12.06 -18.10
C TRP A 58 -4.45 -10.55 -18.33
N THR A 59 -3.61 -10.11 -19.27
CA THR A 59 -3.52 -8.70 -19.63
C THR A 59 -4.84 -8.19 -20.23
N ALA A 60 -5.45 -8.96 -21.13
CA ALA A 60 -6.75 -8.64 -21.72
C ALA A 60 -7.87 -8.68 -20.66
N PHE A 61 -7.86 -9.68 -19.77
CA PHE A 61 -8.83 -9.81 -18.67
C PHE A 61 -8.78 -8.61 -17.73
N ALA A 62 -7.59 -8.10 -17.40
CA ALA A 62 -7.44 -6.93 -16.53
C ALA A 62 -8.13 -5.67 -17.10
N ALA A 63 -8.17 -5.53 -18.43
CA ALA A 63 -8.88 -4.44 -19.09
C ALA A 63 -10.40 -4.67 -19.21
N HIS A 64 -10.87 -5.90 -18.98
CA HIS A 64 -12.27 -6.32 -19.08
C HIS A 64 -12.73 -7.09 -17.82
N ALA A 65 -12.19 -6.72 -16.67
CA ALA A 65 -12.44 -7.42 -15.42
C ALA A 65 -13.94 -7.48 -15.09
N VAL A 66 -14.38 -8.66 -14.64
CA VAL A 66 -15.74 -8.92 -14.20
C VAL A 66 -15.68 -9.31 -12.73
N GLY A 67 -16.43 -8.59 -11.88
CA GLY A 67 -16.48 -8.82 -10.45
C GLY A 67 -17.90 -8.78 -9.91
N SER A 68 -18.08 -9.26 -8.68
CA SER A 68 -19.35 -9.25 -7.94
C SER A 68 -19.45 -8.05 -6.97
N GLY A 69 -18.59 -7.06 -7.11
CA GLY A 69 -18.50 -5.88 -6.24
C GLY A 69 -19.62 -4.86 -6.45
N PRO A 70 -19.65 -3.80 -5.63
CA PRO A 70 -20.65 -2.74 -5.69
C PRO A 70 -20.53 -1.87 -6.95
N PHE A 71 -19.41 -1.95 -7.66
CA PHE A 71 -19.20 -1.28 -8.93
C PHE A 71 -18.80 -2.28 -10.02
N LYS A 72 -19.13 -1.98 -11.26
CA LYS A 72 -18.76 -2.70 -12.48
C LYS A 72 -17.77 -1.87 -13.28
N LEU A 73 -16.77 -2.51 -13.90
CA LEU A 73 -15.84 -1.83 -14.80
C LEU A 73 -16.58 -1.39 -16.07
N GLU A 74 -16.61 -0.10 -16.32
CA GLU A 74 -17.06 0.48 -17.59
C GLU A 74 -15.88 0.61 -18.57
N LYS A 75 -14.79 1.25 -18.11
CA LYS A 75 -13.63 1.54 -18.97
C LYS A 75 -12.34 1.64 -18.18
N LEU A 76 -11.28 1.07 -18.69
CA LEU A 76 -9.92 1.27 -18.22
C LEU A 76 -9.05 1.79 -19.36
N VAL A 77 -8.47 2.98 -19.18
CA VAL A 77 -7.42 3.53 -20.04
C VAL A 77 -6.17 3.64 -19.18
N PRO A 78 -5.17 2.76 -19.38
CA PRO A 78 -3.97 2.72 -18.54
C PRO A 78 -3.31 4.09 -18.40
N ARG A 79 -2.98 4.47 -17.17
CA ARG A 79 -2.36 5.75 -16.81
C ARG A 79 -3.19 7.01 -17.10
N GLN A 80 -4.43 6.88 -17.53
CA GLN A 80 -5.30 8.02 -17.80
C GLN A 80 -6.53 8.02 -16.90
N GLN A 81 -7.32 6.94 -16.91
CA GLN A 81 -8.53 6.86 -16.10
C GLN A 81 -9.04 5.43 -15.94
N LEU A 82 -9.73 5.21 -14.84
CA LEU A 82 -10.57 4.05 -14.62
C LEU A 82 -12.00 4.55 -14.35
N ILE A 83 -12.97 4.04 -15.11
CA ILE A 83 -14.39 4.38 -14.96
C ILE A 83 -15.14 3.17 -14.46
N LEU A 84 -15.88 3.35 -13.39
CA LEU A 84 -16.68 2.34 -12.72
C LEU A 84 -18.13 2.80 -12.66
N ASP A 85 -19.04 1.96 -13.12
CA ASP A 85 -20.48 2.16 -12.96
C ASP A 85 -21.01 1.44 -11.73
N LYS A 86 -22.00 2.03 -11.08
CA LYS A 86 -22.74 1.41 -9.99
C LYS A 86 -23.30 0.05 -10.42
N ASN A 87 -23.20 -0.93 -9.56
CA ASN A 87 -23.85 -2.22 -9.70
C ASN A 87 -25.18 -2.23 -8.92
N PRO A 88 -26.34 -2.02 -9.58
CA PRO A 88 -27.63 -2.04 -8.89
C PRO A 88 -28.02 -3.43 -8.38
N ASP A 89 -27.41 -4.48 -8.96
CA ASP A 89 -27.64 -5.87 -8.59
C ASP A 89 -26.66 -6.37 -7.52
N TYR A 90 -25.92 -5.46 -6.87
CA TYR A 90 -24.98 -5.84 -5.82
C TYR A 90 -25.68 -6.66 -4.75
N TRP A 91 -25.10 -7.77 -4.38
CA TRP A 91 -25.70 -8.75 -3.47
C TRP A 91 -26.00 -8.20 -2.08
N ASN A 92 -25.15 -7.31 -1.55
CA ASN A 92 -25.39 -6.64 -0.28
C ASN A 92 -26.20 -5.35 -0.51
N LYS A 93 -27.52 -5.46 -0.30
CA LYS A 93 -28.45 -4.36 -0.61
C LYS A 93 -28.25 -3.13 0.28
N ASP A 94 -27.73 -3.30 1.49
CA ASP A 94 -27.46 -2.20 2.41
C ASP A 94 -26.21 -1.40 2.01
N ARG A 95 -25.39 -1.93 1.10
CA ARG A 95 -24.14 -1.33 0.63
C ARG A 95 -24.14 -1.02 -0.87
N ILE A 96 -25.29 -0.91 -1.48
CA ILE A 96 -25.38 -0.40 -2.86
C ILE A 96 -24.88 1.05 -2.87
N PRO A 97 -23.94 1.43 -3.77
CA PRO A 97 -23.43 2.79 -3.85
C PRO A 97 -24.52 3.83 -4.06
N ARG A 98 -24.38 4.98 -3.41
CA ARG A 98 -25.27 6.13 -3.62
C ARG A 98 -24.89 6.96 -4.85
N VAL A 99 -23.64 6.85 -5.30
CA VAL A 99 -23.13 7.47 -6.53
C VAL A 99 -23.32 6.52 -7.70
N ASP A 100 -23.62 7.03 -8.88
CA ASP A 100 -23.89 6.21 -10.05
C ASP A 100 -22.62 5.84 -10.79
N LYS A 101 -21.59 6.70 -10.71
CA LYS A 101 -20.32 6.52 -11.40
C LYS A 101 -19.14 7.01 -10.56
N VAL A 102 -18.02 6.30 -10.66
CA VAL A 102 -16.72 6.72 -10.09
C VAL A 102 -15.71 6.81 -11.24
N VAL A 103 -15.04 7.95 -11.35
CA VAL A 103 -13.96 8.17 -12.32
C VAL A 103 -12.67 8.39 -11.52
N LEU A 104 -11.74 7.44 -11.62
CA LEU A 104 -10.43 7.53 -11.00
C LEU A 104 -9.41 8.05 -12.02
N ILE A 105 -8.75 9.14 -11.68
CA ILE A 105 -7.73 9.82 -12.52
C ILE A 105 -6.41 9.78 -11.76
N PRO A 106 -5.37 9.12 -12.27
CA PRO A 106 -4.07 9.11 -11.62
C PRO A 106 -3.39 10.47 -11.73
N LEU A 107 -3.16 11.10 -10.58
CA LEU A 107 -2.40 12.35 -10.43
C LEU A 107 -1.26 12.11 -9.44
N PRO A 108 -0.06 11.72 -9.89
CA PRO A 108 1.04 11.33 -9.01
C PRO A 108 1.49 12.44 -8.05
N GLU A 109 1.53 13.69 -8.54
CA GLU A 109 2.02 14.83 -7.78
C GLU A 109 0.99 15.36 -6.79
N ALA A 110 1.36 15.46 -5.49
CA ALA A 110 0.45 15.89 -4.42
C ALA A 110 -0.08 17.32 -4.63
N ASN A 111 0.77 18.23 -5.13
CA ASN A 111 0.36 19.60 -5.46
C ASN A 111 -0.64 19.66 -6.60
N ALA A 112 -0.48 18.79 -7.63
CA ALA A 112 -1.43 18.70 -8.73
C ALA A 112 -2.78 18.17 -8.24
N ARG A 113 -2.80 17.16 -7.33
CA ARG A 113 -4.03 16.66 -6.70
C ARG A 113 -4.75 17.76 -5.93
N SER A 114 -4.01 18.49 -5.08
CA SER A 114 -4.56 19.58 -4.28
C SER A 114 -5.15 20.70 -5.17
N ALA A 115 -4.47 21.07 -6.23
CA ALA A 115 -4.95 22.07 -7.20
C ALA A 115 -6.22 21.60 -7.93
N ALA A 116 -6.27 20.33 -8.35
CA ALA A 116 -7.46 19.76 -9.00
C ALA A 116 -8.70 19.76 -8.10
N LEU A 117 -8.53 19.47 -6.79
CA LEU A 117 -9.62 19.57 -5.82
C LEU A 117 -10.08 21.02 -5.62
N LEU A 118 -9.13 21.92 -5.37
CA LEU A 118 -9.42 23.35 -5.13
C LEU A 118 -10.12 24.02 -6.34
N SER A 119 -9.76 23.61 -7.56
CA SER A 119 -10.41 24.06 -8.80
C SER A 119 -11.72 23.32 -9.14
N LYS A 120 -12.12 22.36 -8.30
CA LYS A 120 -13.33 21.52 -8.49
C LYS A 120 -13.30 20.69 -9.78
N GLN A 121 -12.12 20.33 -10.26
CA GLN A 121 -11.93 19.38 -11.36
C GLN A 121 -12.16 17.94 -10.90
N VAL A 122 -11.96 17.69 -9.62
CA VAL A 122 -12.25 16.41 -8.95
C VAL A 122 -13.00 16.67 -7.64
N ASP A 123 -13.76 15.68 -7.19
CA ASP A 123 -14.58 15.76 -5.96
C ASP A 123 -13.84 15.22 -4.73
N TRP A 124 -12.84 14.40 -4.95
CA TRP A 124 -12.03 13.75 -3.91
C TRP A 124 -10.59 13.61 -4.37
N ILE A 125 -9.68 13.74 -3.43
CA ILE A 125 -8.27 13.38 -3.60
C ILE A 125 -7.78 12.54 -2.42
N GLU A 126 -6.79 11.73 -2.66
CA GLU A 126 -6.04 10.99 -1.64
C GLU A 126 -4.69 11.69 -1.41
N ALA A 127 -4.19 11.66 -0.17
CA ALA A 127 -2.89 12.21 0.21
C ALA A 127 -2.63 13.63 -0.34
N PRO A 128 -3.40 14.64 0.12
CA PRO A 128 -3.12 16.03 -0.24
C PRO A 128 -1.72 16.44 0.22
N ALA A 129 -1.13 17.45 -0.45
CA ALA A 129 0.10 18.06 0.05
C ALA A 129 -0.13 18.60 1.48
N PRO A 130 0.74 18.32 2.46
CA PRO A 130 0.53 18.74 3.85
C PRO A 130 0.32 20.23 4.03
N ASP A 131 1.02 21.06 3.27
CA ASP A 131 0.92 22.52 3.27
C ASP A 131 -0.36 23.05 2.61
N ALA A 132 -1.06 22.24 1.80
CA ALA A 132 -2.34 22.62 1.19
C ALA A 132 -3.55 22.33 2.10
N ILE A 133 -3.39 21.57 3.19
CA ILE A 133 -4.50 21.08 4.01
C ILE A 133 -5.33 22.23 4.60
N ASP A 134 -4.70 23.25 5.13
CA ASP A 134 -5.41 24.39 5.73
C ASP A 134 -6.20 25.17 4.67
N GLN A 135 -5.64 25.35 3.48
CA GLN A 135 -6.35 25.98 2.36
C GLN A 135 -7.56 25.13 1.92
N ILE A 136 -7.38 23.83 1.81
CA ILE A 136 -8.47 22.88 1.45
C ILE A 136 -9.60 23.00 2.45
N LYS A 137 -9.32 22.99 3.75
CA LYS A 137 -10.32 23.16 4.82
C LYS A 137 -11.01 24.53 4.77
N SER A 138 -10.24 25.60 4.56
CA SER A 138 -10.79 26.98 4.51
C SER A 138 -11.76 27.19 3.36
N GLN A 139 -11.64 26.40 2.29
CA GLN A 139 -12.58 26.40 1.16
C GLN A 139 -13.78 25.48 1.34
N GLY A 140 -13.96 24.91 2.54
CA GLY A 140 -15.14 24.11 2.89
C GLY A 140 -15.05 22.63 2.55
N PHE A 141 -13.88 22.14 2.14
CA PHE A 141 -13.68 20.70 1.94
C PHE A 141 -13.50 19.98 3.29
N HIS A 142 -13.95 18.74 3.34
CA HIS A 142 -13.79 17.87 4.52
C HIS A 142 -12.53 17.03 4.39
N LEU A 143 -11.73 16.98 5.46
CA LEU A 143 -10.58 16.08 5.58
C LEU A 143 -10.95 14.87 6.41
N TYR A 144 -10.77 13.69 5.84
CA TYR A 144 -10.91 12.40 6.52
C TYR A 144 -9.51 11.84 6.75
N ALA A 145 -9.10 11.78 8.01
CA ALA A 145 -7.83 11.18 8.41
C ALA A 145 -8.09 9.91 9.21
N ASN A 146 -7.35 8.87 8.92
CA ASN A 146 -7.41 7.60 9.64
C ASN A 146 -6.01 7.08 9.91
N THR A 147 -5.80 6.51 11.09
CA THR A 147 -4.56 5.80 11.40
C THR A 147 -4.54 4.48 10.63
N GLN A 148 -3.52 4.29 9.83
CA GLN A 148 -3.34 3.05 9.09
C GLN A 148 -2.76 1.97 10.00
N PRO A 149 -3.16 0.70 9.87
CA PRO A 149 -2.67 -0.40 10.71
C PRO A 149 -1.30 -0.91 10.26
N HIS A 150 -0.49 -0.09 9.63
CA HIS A 150 0.83 -0.46 9.12
C HIS A 150 1.84 0.66 9.34
N LEU A 151 3.10 0.26 9.41
CA LEU A 151 4.22 1.17 9.54
C LEU A 151 4.72 1.62 8.17
N TRP A 152 5.31 2.82 8.15
CA TRP A 152 6.17 3.30 7.06
C TRP A 152 7.63 3.19 7.51
N PRO A 153 8.26 2.01 7.46
CA PRO A 153 9.60 1.79 7.94
C PRO A 153 10.62 2.06 6.85
N TRP A 154 11.81 2.48 7.26
CA TRP A 154 12.99 2.26 6.44
C TRP A 154 13.45 0.82 6.62
N GLN A 155 13.55 0.10 5.53
CA GLN A 155 14.03 -1.28 5.53
C GLN A 155 15.54 -1.28 5.35
N PHE A 156 16.24 -1.92 6.27
CA PHE A 156 17.69 -2.05 6.20
C PHE A 156 18.07 -3.31 5.41
N SER A 157 19.03 -3.18 4.48
CA SER A 157 19.60 -4.34 3.79
C SER A 157 20.51 -5.12 4.74
N PHE A 158 20.29 -6.42 4.82
CA PHE A 158 21.14 -7.35 5.57
C PHE A 158 22.09 -8.16 4.68
N GLU A 159 22.30 -7.73 3.45
CA GLU A 159 23.25 -8.36 2.54
C GLU A 159 24.66 -8.33 3.09
N LYS A 160 25.49 -9.29 2.64
CA LYS A 160 26.88 -9.40 3.09
C LYS A 160 27.65 -8.10 2.80
N GLY A 161 28.29 -7.57 3.82
CA GLY A 161 29.03 -6.30 3.75
C GLY A 161 28.18 -5.05 3.94
N SER A 162 26.88 -5.18 4.14
CA SER A 162 26.00 -4.05 4.47
C SER A 162 26.34 -3.50 5.87
N PRO A 163 26.44 -2.17 6.03
CA PRO A 163 26.66 -1.54 7.34
C PRO A 163 25.51 -1.80 8.31
N TRP A 164 24.32 -2.11 7.78
CA TRP A 164 23.14 -2.41 8.59
C TRP A 164 23.19 -3.77 9.31
N GLN A 165 24.19 -4.61 9.04
CA GLN A 165 24.44 -5.81 9.83
C GLN A 165 24.89 -5.49 11.26
N ASP A 166 25.53 -4.32 11.47
CA ASP A 166 25.90 -3.85 12.80
C ASP A 166 24.67 -3.26 13.54
N ILE A 167 24.33 -3.86 14.66
CA ILE A 167 23.20 -3.40 15.48
C ILE A 167 23.36 -1.98 16.01
N ARG A 168 24.63 -1.53 16.23
CA ARG A 168 24.92 -0.16 16.68
C ARG A 168 24.50 0.85 15.63
N VAL A 169 24.77 0.57 14.36
CA VAL A 169 24.36 1.43 13.23
C VAL A 169 22.83 1.50 13.12
N ARG A 170 22.13 0.36 13.26
CA ARG A 170 20.66 0.35 13.24
C ARG A 170 20.04 1.13 14.40
N LYS A 171 20.61 0.97 15.62
CA LYS A 171 20.15 1.73 16.79
C LYS A 171 20.41 3.22 16.61
N ALA A 172 21.58 3.61 16.14
CA ALA A 172 21.94 5.00 15.86
C ALA A 172 20.97 5.63 14.85
N ALA A 173 20.66 4.93 13.75
CA ALA A 173 19.67 5.40 12.75
C ALA A 173 18.28 5.64 13.35
N ASN A 174 17.84 4.81 14.30
CA ASN A 174 16.58 5.02 14.98
C ASN A 174 16.61 6.20 15.97
N LEU A 175 17.72 6.35 16.70
CA LEU A 175 17.86 7.40 17.72
C LEU A 175 18.11 8.79 17.13
N CYS A 176 18.66 8.90 15.94
CA CYS A 176 18.91 10.21 15.29
C CYS A 176 17.65 10.80 14.64
N LEU A 177 16.57 10.06 14.50
CA LEU A 177 15.34 10.52 13.85
C LEU A 177 14.42 11.24 14.85
N ASN A 178 14.24 12.56 14.65
CA ASN A 178 13.28 13.36 15.40
C ASN A 178 11.85 13.18 14.83
N ARG A 179 11.13 12.22 15.39
CA ARG A 179 9.77 11.88 14.92
C ARG A 179 8.75 12.95 15.26
N ALA A 180 8.95 13.69 16.35
CA ALA A 180 8.07 14.80 16.70
C ALA A 180 8.15 15.96 15.69
N GLU A 181 9.36 16.26 15.20
CA GLU A 181 9.56 17.24 14.13
C GLU A 181 8.99 16.76 12.82
N LEU A 182 9.19 15.48 12.46
CA LEU A 182 8.59 14.86 11.28
C LEU A 182 7.05 14.91 11.34
N LYS A 183 6.47 14.62 12.51
CA LYS A 183 5.01 14.74 12.72
C LYS A 183 4.53 16.18 12.48
N SER A 184 5.27 17.17 12.98
CA SER A 184 4.96 18.59 12.74
C SER A 184 5.03 18.94 11.25
N TYR A 185 6.08 18.48 10.56
CA TYR A 185 6.23 18.66 9.10
C TYR A 185 5.07 18.06 8.31
N LEU A 186 4.54 16.94 8.77
CA LEU A 186 3.38 16.27 8.17
C LEU A 186 2.02 16.82 8.67
N GLY A 187 1.99 18.05 9.21
CA GLY A 187 0.76 18.70 9.67
C GLY A 187 0.05 17.98 10.83
N GLY A 188 0.78 17.16 11.59
CA GLY A 188 0.22 16.36 12.69
C GLY A 188 -0.39 15.02 12.28
N TYR A 189 -0.49 14.72 10.98
CA TYR A 189 -1.11 13.50 10.45
C TYR A 189 -0.16 12.30 10.46
N MET A 190 0.54 12.11 11.56
CA MET A 190 1.41 10.98 11.80
C MET A 190 1.28 10.51 13.24
N THR A 191 1.23 9.20 13.45
CA THR A 191 1.39 8.57 14.77
C THR A 191 2.82 8.03 14.88
N GLU A 192 3.51 8.38 15.98
CA GLU A 192 4.87 7.90 16.21
C GLU A 192 4.84 6.42 16.55
N ALA A 193 5.57 5.63 15.79
CA ALA A 193 5.66 4.20 16.03
C ALA A 193 6.62 3.89 17.20
N THR A 194 6.19 3.06 18.11
CA THR A 194 6.97 2.54 19.25
C THR A 194 7.40 1.08 19.05
N GLY A 195 6.92 0.44 17.98
CA GLY A 195 7.20 -0.95 17.62
C GLY A 195 6.60 -1.30 16.28
N VAL A 196 6.58 -2.58 15.93
CA VAL A 196 5.92 -3.09 14.70
C VAL A 196 4.41 -3.01 14.81
N TYR A 197 3.88 -3.16 16.02
CA TYR A 197 2.46 -3.02 16.34
C TYR A 197 2.25 -1.82 17.26
N GLU A 198 1.05 -1.27 17.28
CA GLU A 198 0.65 -0.19 18.19
C GLU A 198 0.82 -0.61 19.65
N ALA A 199 1.06 0.36 20.52
CA ALA A 199 1.40 0.10 21.94
C ALA A 199 0.29 -0.63 22.71
N ASP A 200 -0.97 -0.47 22.33
CA ASP A 200 -2.14 -1.12 22.89
C ASP A 200 -2.48 -2.49 22.24
N SER A 201 -1.77 -2.85 21.17
CA SER A 201 -1.92 -4.14 20.53
C SER A 201 -1.41 -5.28 21.42
N PRO A 202 -2.13 -6.42 21.53
CA PRO A 202 -1.63 -7.60 22.22
C PRO A 202 -0.34 -8.18 21.59
N TRP A 203 -0.05 -7.81 20.33
CA TRP A 203 1.13 -8.23 19.59
C TRP A 203 2.33 -7.28 19.73
N HIS A 204 2.17 -6.15 20.43
CA HIS A 204 3.27 -5.19 20.65
C HIS A 204 4.45 -5.81 21.41
N GLY A 205 4.16 -6.70 22.34
CA GLY A 205 5.16 -7.37 23.14
C GLY A 205 5.87 -6.43 24.12
N LYS A 206 7.13 -6.75 24.44
CA LYS A 206 7.99 -5.98 25.35
C LYS A 206 9.31 -5.68 24.66
N PRO A 207 9.38 -4.66 23.80
CA PRO A 207 10.61 -4.32 23.09
C PRO A 207 11.70 -3.89 24.06
N THR A 208 12.91 -4.45 23.92
CA THR A 208 14.08 -4.12 24.75
C THR A 208 14.76 -2.82 24.32
N PHE A 209 14.54 -2.40 23.07
CA PHE A 209 15.04 -1.14 22.53
C PHE A 209 13.92 -0.11 22.52
N GLN A 210 14.16 1.03 23.20
CA GLN A 210 13.20 2.14 23.20
C GLN A 210 13.45 3.04 22.00
N ILE A 211 12.44 3.21 21.17
CA ILE A 211 12.44 4.14 20.03
C ILE A 211 12.24 5.55 20.59
N LYS A 212 13.29 6.38 20.56
CA LYS A 212 13.28 7.77 21.04
C LYS A 212 14.22 8.63 20.20
N TYR A 213 14.13 9.93 20.32
CA TYR A 213 15.11 10.85 19.75
C TYR A 213 16.24 11.07 20.78
N ASP A 214 17.46 10.63 20.44
CA ASP A 214 18.65 10.72 21.30
C ASP A 214 19.89 10.79 20.40
N PRO A 215 20.16 11.97 19.81
CA PRO A 215 21.24 12.14 18.82
C PRO A 215 22.63 11.98 19.46
N ASP A 216 22.79 12.18 20.77
CA ASP A 216 24.08 12.03 21.43
C ASP A 216 24.47 10.55 21.57
N THR A 217 23.53 9.71 22.05
CA THR A 217 23.72 8.26 22.03
C THR A 217 23.90 7.72 20.60
N ALA A 218 23.20 8.29 19.62
CA ALA A 218 23.38 7.91 18.22
C ALA A 218 24.82 8.17 17.74
N ARG A 219 25.40 9.36 18.03
CA ARG A 219 26.79 9.69 17.68
C ARG A 219 27.78 8.75 18.37
N GLN A 220 27.56 8.44 19.64
CA GLN A 220 28.41 7.50 20.38
C GLN A 220 28.40 6.14 19.71
N LEU A 221 27.25 5.57 19.41
CA LEU A 221 27.11 4.28 18.73
C LEU A 221 27.79 4.24 17.35
N MET A 222 27.68 5.35 16.58
CA MET A 222 28.37 5.47 15.30
C MET A 222 29.90 5.49 15.48
N THR A 223 30.41 6.19 16.49
CA THR A 223 31.84 6.20 16.83
C THR A 223 32.33 4.82 17.22
N GLU A 224 31.58 4.10 18.07
CA GLU A 224 31.88 2.72 18.46
C GLU A 224 31.86 1.75 17.27
N ALA A 225 31.03 2.03 16.25
CA ALA A 225 30.95 1.28 15.00
C ALA A 225 32.07 1.65 14.01
N GLY A 226 32.94 2.62 14.34
CA GLY A 226 34.07 3.03 13.52
C GLY A 226 33.79 4.13 12.51
N TYR A 227 32.70 4.86 12.68
CA TYR A 227 32.33 6.02 11.85
C TYR A 227 32.60 7.35 12.59
N SER A 228 32.93 8.39 11.84
CA SER A 228 33.21 9.73 12.38
C SER A 228 32.98 10.78 11.33
N ALA A 229 33.13 12.07 11.66
CA ALA A 229 33.06 13.16 10.71
C ALA A 229 34.08 13.02 9.56
N SER A 230 35.29 12.48 9.86
CA SER A 230 36.33 12.19 8.84
C SER A 230 36.15 10.86 8.11
N LYS A 231 35.28 9.96 8.62
CA LYS A 231 34.93 8.68 8.03
C LYS A 231 33.42 8.46 8.12
N PRO A 232 32.63 9.21 7.38
CA PRO A 232 31.18 9.11 7.45
C PRO A 232 30.65 7.81 6.87
N LEU A 233 29.50 7.37 7.34
CA LEU A 233 28.74 6.29 6.71
C LEU A 233 28.02 6.86 5.47
N HIS A 234 28.27 6.23 4.31
CA HIS A 234 27.52 6.53 3.09
C HIS A 234 26.49 5.41 2.86
N VAL A 235 25.25 5.79 2.64
CA VAL A 235 24.16 4.88 2.35
C VAL A 235 23.38 5.36 1.14
N THR A 236 22.84 4.40 0.39
CA THR A 236 21.88 4.68 -0.71
C THR A 236 20.50 4.30 -0.22
N VAL A 237 19.55 5.20 -0.40
CA VAL A 237 18.14 4.99 -0.05
C VAL A 237 17.33 4.98 -1.34
N ALA A 238 16.51 3.95 -1.51
CA ALA A 238 15.50 3.91 -2.57
C ALA A 238 14.12 4.17 -1.95
N THR A 239 13.37 5.08 -2.55
CA THR A 239 11.99 5.37 -2.16
C THR A 239 11.12 5.49 -3.41
N SER A 240 9.83 5.18 -3.27
CA SER A 240 8.85 5.50 -4.31
C SER A 240 8.54 6.99 -4.27
N ALA A 241 8.43 7.61 -5.44
CA ALA A 241 7.75 8.88 -5.54
C ALA A 241 6.24 8.62 -5.40
N SER A 242 5.65 9.10 -4.32
CA SER A 242 4.22 8.98 -4.03
C SER A 242 3.53 10.33 -4.14
#